data_93700c75d314dc2c82d7c0674b1264fb
#
_entry.id   93700c75d314dc2c82d7c0674b1264fb
#
_cell.length_a   1.000
_cell.length_b   1.000
_cell.length_c   1.000
_cell.angle_alpha   90.00
_cell.angle_beta   90.00
_cell.angle_gamma   90.00
#
_symmetry.space_group_name_H-M   'P 1'
#
loop_
_entity.id
_entity.type
_entity.pdbx_description
1 polymer ?
#
loop_
_entity_poly.entity_id
_entity_poly.type
_entity_poly.pdbx_seq_one_letter_code
_entity_poly.pdbx_strand_id
1 'polypeptide(L)'
;MPCGIGGSKTVQRKLVLLGDGACGKTSLLNVFTRGYFPTVYEPTVFENYVHDIFVDNVHIELSLWDTAGQEEFDRLRSLSYDDTDLIMLCYSVDSKDSLENVESKWVGEIADNCPGVKLVLVALKCDLREAEAEEDGATDEANPREKKPMIAYDQGLEVARRIHALRYLECSAMRNRGVNEAFTEAARVALSVRKERDDSKCVVM
;
A
#
# COMPACT_ATOMS: atom_id res chain seq x y z
N MET A 1 -37.02 15.00 26.66
CA MET A 1 -36.50 14.95 25.30
C MET A 1 -35.30 13.99 25.33
N PRO A 2 -35.38 12.82 24.68
CA PRO A 2 -34.20 11.95 24.63
C PRO A 2 -33.24 12.49 23.55
N CYS A 3 -32.02 12.86 23.96
CA CYS A 3 -30.92 13.05 23.06
C CYS A 3 -30.64 11.74 22.34
N GLY A 4 -30.98 11.66 21.06
CA GLY A 4 -30.53 10.59 20.18
C GLY A 4 -29.02 10.68 20.04
N ILE A 5 -28.30 9.74 20.64
CA ILE A 5 -26.89 9.49 20.36
C ILE A 5 -26.89 8.98 18.91
N GLY A 6 -26.61 9.87 17.97
CA GLY A 6 -26.38 9.49 16.58
C GLY A 6 -25.14 8.59 16.56
N GLY A 7 -25.35 7.28 16.47
CA GLY A 7 -24.26 6.33 16.27
C GLY A 7 -23.48 6.73 15.01
N SER A 8 -22.22 7.02 15.15
CA SER A 8 -21.31 7.28 14.04
C SER A 8 -21.32 6.05 13.14
N LYS A 9 -21.80 6.22 11.92
CA LYS A 9 -21.90 5.11 10.95
C LYS A 9 -20.49 4.69 10.56
N THR A 10 -20.07 3.50 10.96
CA THR A 10 -18.81 2.91 10.54
C THR A 10 -18.85 2.61 9.04
N VAL A 11 -17.82 3.02 8.32
CA VAL A 11 -17.68 2.78 6.88
C VAL A 11 -16.66 1.67 6.68
N GLN A 12 -17.03 0.61 6.00
CA GLN A 12 -16.10 -0.47 5.65
C GLN A 12 -15.39 -0.17 4.33
N ARG A 13 -14.07 -0.40 4.29
CA ARG A 13 -13.27 -0.26 3.07
C ARG A 13 -12.25 -1.40 2.97
N LYS A 14 -12.13 -1.94 1.77
CA LYS A 14 -11.17 -2.99 1.44
C LYS A 14 -9.98 -2.40 0.68
N LEU A 15 -8.80 -2.60 1.24
CA LEU A 15 -7.51 -2.21 0.67
C LEU A 15 -6.67 -3.45 0.39
N VAL A 16 -6.15 -3.57 -0.83
CA VAL A 16 -5.26 -4.66 -1.24
C VAL A 16 -3.86 -4.09 -1.46
N LEU A 17 -2.85 -4.72 -0.87
CA LEU A 17 -1.45 -4.38 -1.08
C LEU A 17 -0.89 -5.28 -2.18
N LEU A 18 -0.39 -4.67 -3.26
CA LEU A 18 0.25 -5.34 -4.39
C LEU A 18 1.68 -4.85 -4.58
N GLY A 19 2.47 -5.61 -5.29
CA GLY A 19 3.86 -5.31 -5.62
C GLY A 19 4.75 -6.54 -5.45
N ASP A 20 6.00 -6.44 -5.88
CA ASP A 20 6.96 -7.53 -5.94
C ASP A 20 7.18 -8.21 -4.58
N GLY A 21 7.65 -9.47 -4.63
CA GLY A 21 8.11 -10.18 -3.45
C GLY A 21 9.23 -9.41 -2.74
N ALA A 22 9.27 -9.50 -1.42
CA ALA A 22 10.28 -8.86 -0.57
C ALA A 22 10.37 -7.31 -0.66
N CYS A 23 9.47 -6.61 -1.36
CA CYS A 23 9.48 -5.14 -1.38
C CYS A 23 9.07 -4.51 -0.04
N GLY A 24 8.46 -5.27 0.90
CA GLY A 24 8.19 -4.81 2.27
C GLY A 24 6.72 -4.59 2.61
N LYS A 25 5.75 -5.08 1.85
CA LYS A 25 4.29 -4.97 2.10
C LYS A 25 3.89 -5.49 3.47
N THR A 26 4.29 -6.72 3.77
CA THR A 26 4.03 -7.40 5.05
C THR A 26 4.63 -6.65 6.23
N SER A 27 5.87 -6.13 6.08
CA SER A 27 6.51 -5.32 7.12
C SER A 27 5.74 -4.01 7.36
N LEU A 28 5.27 -3.36 6.30
CA LEU A 28 4.44 -2.17 6.38
C LEU A 28 3.15 -2.44 7.16
N LEU A 29 2.46 -3.54 6.83
CA LEU A 29 1.22 -3.95 7.50
C LEU A 29 1.43 -4.32 8.97
N ASN A 30 2.49 -5.06 9.30
CA ASN A 30 2.80 -5.40 10.69
C ASN A 30 3.07 -4.16 11.53
N VAL A 31 3.80 -3.18 11.00
CA VAL A 31 4.05 -1.93 11.73
C VAL A 31 2.74 -1.15 11.91
N PHE A 32 1.91 -1.05 10.88
CA PHE A 32 0.65 -0.32 10.96
C PHE A 32 -0.34 -0.98 11.92
N THR A 33 -0.55 -2.30 11.81
CA THR A 33 -1.61 -3.00 12.55
C THR A 33 -1.19 -3.46 13.94
N ARG A 34 0.09 -3.78 14.13
CA ARG A 34 0.62 -4.41 15.35
C ARG A 34 1.68 -3.57 16.06
N GLY A 35 2.18 -2.49 15.42
CA GLY A 35 3.15 -1.56 16.00
C GLY A 35 4.57 -2.10 16.11
N TYR A 36 4.92 -3.24 15.45
CA TYR A 36 6.27 -3.78 15.46
C TYR A 36 6.80 -4.11 14.07
N PHE A 37 8.11 -3.98 13.88
CA PHE A 37 8.80 -4.37 12.67
C PHE A 37 9.26 -5.83 12.77
N PRO A 38 8.91 -6.71 11.81
CA PRO A 38 9.34 -8.11 11.85
C PRO A 38 10.85 -8.22 11.61
N THR A 39 11.56 -8.91 12.49
CA THR A 39 13.01 -9.12 12.41
C THR A 39 13.40 -10.33 11.57
N VAL A 40 12.45 -11.24 11.34
CA VAL A 40 12.64 -12.43 10.50
C VAL A 40 11.78 -12.27 9.26
N TYR A 41 12.40 -12.48 8.10
CA TYR A 41 11.66 -12.50 6.83
C TYR A 41 10.99 -13.86 6.66
N GLU A 42 9.67 -13.86 6.56
CA GLU A 42 8.88 -15.00 6.16
C GLU A 42 8.12 -14.62 4.87
N PRO A 43 8.22 -15.45 3.81
CA PRO A 43 7.45 -15.20 2.60
C PRO A 43 5.96 -15.21 2.89
N THR A 44 5.27 -14.14 2.52
CA THR A 44 3.82 -14.06 2.64
C THR A 44 3.18 -14.91 1.56
N VAL A 45 2.21 -15.72 1.95
CA VAL A 45 1.31 -16.39 1.01
C VAL A 45 0.08 -15.51 0.82
N PHE A 46 -0.62 -15.24 1.92
CA PHE A 46 -1.82 -14.41 1.95
C PHE A 46 -2.21 -14.15 3.41
N GLU A 47 -2.43 -12.89 3.78
CA GLU A 47 -2.92 -12.53 5.11
C GLU A 47 -4.00 -11.44 5.00
N ASN A 48 -4.94 -11.46 5.93
CA ASN A 48 -6.01 -10.48 6.04
C ASN A 48 -6.06 -9.91 7.46
N TYR A 49 -6.18 -8.59 7.55
CA TYR A 49 -6.28 -7.86 8.82
C TYR A 49 -7.49 -6.94 8.79
N VAL A 50 -8.13 -6.77 9.93
CA VAL A 50 -9.12 -5.73 10.14
C VAL A 50 -8.55 -4.71 11.11
N HIS A 51 -8.60 -3.43 10.73
CA HIS A 51 -8.06 -2.34 11.53
C HIS A 51 -8.96 -1.11 11.48
N ASP A 52 -9.26 -0.56 12.64
CA ASP A 52 -10.12 0.62 12.75
C ASP A 52 -9.28 1.90 12.73
N ILE A 53 -9.67 2.85 11.89
CA ILE A 53 -9.05 4.19 11.87
C ILE A 53 -10.12 5.29 11.82
N PHE A 54 -9.71 6.49 12.19
CA PHE A 54 -10.53 7.69 12.04
C PHE A 54 -9.87 8.63 11.03
N VAL A 55 -10.59 8.94 9.95
CA VAL A 55 -10.14 9.88 8.92
C VAL A 55 -11.23 10.90 8.68
N ASP A 56 -10.90 12.19 8.79
CA ASP A 56 -11.81 13.30 8.56
C ASP A 56 -13.14 13.16 9.32
N ASN A 57 -13.07 12.76 10.60
CA ASN A 57 -14.19 12.45 11.50
C ASN A 57 -15.08 11.27 11.08
N VAL A 58 -14.63 10.45 10.15
CA VAL A 58 -15.31 9.21 9.76
C VAL A 58 -14.60 8.03 10.40
N HIS A 59 -15.35 7.16 11.09
CA HIS A 59 -14.85 5.88 11.56
C HIS A 59 -14.83 4.90 10.40
N ILE A 60 -13.67 4.34 10.10
CA ILE A 60 -13.46 3.40 8.99
C ILE A 60 -12.92 2.10 9.54
N GLU A 61 -13.59 1.02 9.21
CA GLU A 61 -13.09 -0.34 9.38
C GLU A 61 -12.37 -0.74 8.08
N LEU A 62 -11.04 -0.84 8.14
CA LEU A 62 -10.21 -1.24 7.02
C LEU A 62 -10.03 -2.75 6.99
N SER A 63 -10.45 -3.39 5.91
CA SER A 63 -10.06 -4.76 5.57
C SER A 63 -8.79 -4.70 4.72
N LEU A 64 -7.65 -5.08 5.30
CA LEU A 64 -6.32 -4.98 4.72
C LEU A 64 -5.87 -6.36 4.24
N TRP A 65 -5.55 -6.48 2.96
CA TRP A 65 -5.23 -7.73 2.31
C TRP A 65 -3.76 -7.70 1.86
N ASP A 66 -2.93 -8.49 2.56
CA ASP A 66 -1.51 -8.68 2.20
C ASP A 66 -1.38 -9.82 1.21
N THR A 67 -0.76 -9.56 0.07
CA THR A 67 -0.65 -10.53 -1.00
C THR A 67 0.81 -10.85 -1.33
N ALA A 68 1.06 -12.09 -1.73
CA ALA A 68 2.35 -12.50 -2.26
C ALA A 68 2.63 -11.82 -3.60
N GLY A 69 3.88 -11.38 -3.80
CA GLY A 69 4.33 -10.79 -5.07
C GLY A 69 4.87 -11.79 -6.07
N GLN A 70 5.09 -13.05 -5.66
CA GLN A 70 5.62 -14.10 -6.52
C GLN A 70 4.54 -14.65 -7.46
N GLU A 71 4.94 -15.05 -8.66
CA GLU A 71 4.05 -15.53 -9.74
C GLU A 71 3.36 -16.84 -9.39
N GLU A 72 3.99 -17.68 -8.58
CA GLU A 72 3.41 -18.96 -8.12
C GLU A 72 2.10 -18.77 -7.34
N PHE A 73 1.86 -17.56 -6.80
CA PHE A 73 0.65 -17.21 -6.05
C PHE A 73 -0.38 -16.39 -6.85
N ASP A 74 -0.23 -16.23 -8.18
CA ASP A 74 -1.13 -15.41 -9.00
C ASP A 74 -2.60 -15.84 -8.86
N ARG A 75 -2.87 -17.16 -8.82
CA ARG A 75 -4.23 -17.67 -8.65
C ARG A 75 -4.83 -17.37 -7.28
N LEU A 76 -3.99 -17.37 -6.24
CA LEU A 76 -4.44 -17.03 -4.89
C LEU A 76 -4.65 -15.54 -4.77
N ARG A 77 -3.75 -14.75 -5.35
CA ARG A 77 -3.85 -13.30 -5.38
C ARG A 77 -5.10 -12.81 -6.11
N SER A 78 -5.52 -13.51 -7.18
CA SER A 78 -6.73 -13.14 -7.92
C SER A 78 -7.99 -13.14 -7.07
N LEU A 79 -8.05 -13.95 -6.01
CA LEU A 79 -9.18 -13.96 -5.06
C LEU A 79 -9.26 -12.70 -4.19
N SER A 80 -8.18 -11.93 -4.12
CA SER A 80 -8.16 -10.69 -3.34
C SER A 80 -8.79 -9.50 -4.06
N TYR A 81 -9.02 -9.58 -5.37
CA TYR A 81 -9.46 -8.42 -6.15
C TYR A 81 -10.94 -8.08 -6.02
N ASP A 82 -11.79 -9.04 -5.69
CA ASP A 82 -13.23 -8.83 -5.58
C ASP A 82 -13.55 -7.75 -4.53
N ASP A 83 -14.48 -6.86 -4.86
CA ASP A 83 -14.97 -5.78 -3.98
C ASP A 83 -13.86 -4.85 -3.41
N THR A 84 -12.73 -4.73 -4.10
CA THR A 84 -11.63 -3.85 -3.67
C THR A 84 -11.99 -2.38 -3.88
N ASP A 85 -11.87 -1.59 -2.80
CA ASP A 85 -12.11 -0.14 -2.86
C ASP A 85 -10.85 0.63 -3.30
N LEU A 86 -9.66 0.14 -2.95
CA LEU A 86 -8.38 0.76 -3.26
C LEU A 86 -7.26 -0.27 -3.34
N ILE A 87 -6.33 -0.05 -4.25
CA ILE A 87 -5.07 -0.79 -4.31
C ILE A 87 -3.92 0.12 -3.87
N MET A 88 -3.14 -0.35 -2.90
CA MET A 88 -1.84 0.19 -2.53
C MET A 88 -0.78 -0.57 -3.31
N LEU A 89 -0.30 0.01 -4.40
CA LEU A 89 0.75 -0.58 -5.23
C LEU A 89 2.11 -0.19 -4.68
N CYS A 90 2.91 -1.17 -4.31
CA CYS A 90 4.13 -0.98 -3.54
C CYS A 90 5.37 -1.37 -4.35
N TYR A 91 6.43 -0.59 -4.20
CA TYR A 91 7.77 -0.93 -4.67
C TYR A 91 8.81 -0.60 -3.60
N SER A 92 10.04 -1.12 -3.73
CA SER A 92 11.14 -0.84 -2.81
C SER A 92 12.13 0.13 -3.43
N VAL A 93 12.60 1.14 -2.67
CA VAL A 93 13.53 2.16 -3.18
C VAL A 93 14.90 1.60 -3.57
N ASP A 94 15.27 0.40 -3.05
CA ASP A 94 16.52 -0.31 -3.35
C ASP A 94 16.41 -1.26 -4.56
N SER A 95 15.22 -1.35 -5.20
CA SER A 95 14.96 -2.27 -6.30
C SER A 95 14.36 -1.55 -7.50
N LYS A 96 15.21 -1.29 -8.51
CA LYS A 96 14.78 -0.70 -9.78
C LYS A 96 13.77 -1.59 -10.49
N ASP A 97 13.98 -2.90 -10.46
CA ASP A 97 13.07 -3.88 -11.05
C ASP A 97 11.67 -3.78 -10.46
N SER A 98 11.56 -3.60 -9.12
CA SER A 98 10.27 -3.45 -8.47
C SER A 98 9.51 -2.20 -8.90
N LEU A 99 10.20 -1.10 -9.25
CA LEU A 99 9.58 0.09 -9.82
C LEU A 99 9.19 -0.11 -11.29
N GLU A 100 10.04 -0.77 -12.09
CA GLU A 100 9.75 -1.09 -13.48
C GLU A 100 8.55 -2.05 -13.60
N ASN A 101 8.44 -3.01 -12.68
CA ASN A 101 7.31 -3.94 -12.60
C ASN A 101 5.99 -3.27 -12.24
N VAL A 102 5.99 -2.08 -11.62
CA VAL A 102 4.78 -1.29 -11.40
C VAL A 102 4.06 -1.08 -12.74
N GLU A 103 4.77 -0.65 -13.78
CA GLU A 103 4.19 -0.33 -15.09
C GLU A 103 4.07 -1.58 -15.99
N SER A 104 5.10 -2.45 -16.00
CA SER A 104 5.18 -3.57 -16.95
C SER A 104 4.34 -4.79 -16.55
N LYS A 105 4.06 -4.97 -15.25
CA LYS A 105 3.34 -6.13 -14.71
C LYS A 105 2.08 -5.71 -13.96
N TRP A 106 2.23 -4.93 -12.89
CA TRP A 106 1.18 -4.74 -11.91
C TRP A 106 -0.01 -3.95 -12.44
N VAL A 107 0.23 -2.88 -13.21
CA VAL A 107 -0.87 -2.09 -13.81
C VAL A 107 -1.72 -2.93 -14.76
N GLY A 108 -1.09 -3.82 -15.55
CA GLY A 108 -1.81 -4.75 -16.42
C GLY A 108 -2.66 -5.73 -15.63
N GLU A 109 -2.10 -6.37 -14.60
CA GLU A 109 -2.83 -7.30 -13.73
C GLU A 109 -4.03 -6.64 -13.05
N ILE A 110 -3.84 -5.41 -12.57
CA ILE A 110 -4.92 -4.62 -11.95
C ILE A 110 -6.02 -4.30 -12.96
N ALA A 111 -5.67 -3.88 -14.17
CA ALA A 111 -6.64 -3.55 -15.20
C ALA A 111 -7.50 -4.76 -15.61
N ASP A 112 -6.90 -5.95 -15.63
CA ASP A 112 -7.58 -7.20 -15.99
C ASP A 112 -8.51 -7.71 -14.88
N ASN A 113 -8.14 -7.56 -13.60
CA ASN A 113 -8.87 -8.13 -12.47
C ASN A 113 -9.76 -7.12 -11.72
N CYS A 114 -9.40 -5.83 -11.75
CA CYS A 114 -10.05 -4.76 -11.00
C CYS A 114 -10.21 -3.49 -11.84
N PRO A 115 -10.88 -3.53 -13.00
CA PRO A 115 -10.96 -2.37 -13.88
C PRO A 115 -11.58 -1.16 -13.16
N GLY A 116 -10.89 -0.01 -13.25
CA GLY A 116 -11.35 1.25 -12.66
C GLY A 116 -11.13 1.41 -11.16
N VAL A 117 -10.49 0.45 -10.48
CA VAL A 117 -10.12 0.60 -9.08
C VAL A 117 -9.17 1.79 -8.88
N LYS A 118 -9.26 2.45 -7.73
CA LYS A 118 -8.37 3.56 -7.39
C LYS A 118 -7.01 3.02 -6.92
N LEU A 119 -5.94 3.73 -7.32
CA LEU A 119 -4.57 3.37 -7.01
C LEU A 119 -3.90 4.45 -6.17
N VAL A 120 -3.08 4.03 -5.22
CA VAL A 120 -2.01 4.83 -4.62
C VAL A 120 -0.69 4.10 -4.82
N LEU A 121 0.38 4.81 -5.18
CA LEU A 121 1.72 4.24 -5.30
C LEU A 121 2.50 4.52 -4.01
N VAL A 122 3.12 3.49 -3.45
CA VAL A 122 3.85 3.58 -2.18
C VAL A 122 5.28 3.09 -2.34
N ALA A 123 6.24 3.97 -2.12
CA ALA A 123 7.66 3.64 -2.03
C ALA A 123 7.98 3.15 -0.62
N LEU A 124 8.54 1.97 -0.52
CA LEU A 124 8.90 1.31 0.73
C LEU A 124 10.41 1.37 0.97
N LYS A 125 10.82 1.20 2.23
CA LYS A 125 12.21 1.21 2.70
C LYS A 125 12.96 2.53 2.42
N CYS A 126 12.26 3.66 2.46
CA CYS A 126 12.87 4.97 2.16
C CYS A 126 14.00 5.37 3.14
N ASP A 127 14.14 4.68 4.27
CA ASP A 127 15.27 4.77 5.21
C ASP A 127 16.60 4.39 4.58
N LEU A 128 16.62 3.52 3.56
CA LEU A 128 17.85 3.08 2.90
C LEU A 128 18.55 4.22 2.15
N ARG A 129 17.82 5.20 1.62
CA ARG A 129 18.42 6.39 1.00
C ARG A 129 19.18 7.25 2.01
N GLU A 130 18.71 7.31 3.25
CA GLU A 130 19.35 8.08 4.32
C GLU A 130 20.63 7.39 4.82
N ALA A 131 20.57 6.06 4.94
CA ALA A 131 21.73 5.27 5.32
C ALA A 131 22.88 5.43 4.31
N GLU A 132 22.56 5.45 2.98
CA GLU A 132 23.60 5.73 1.97
C GLU A 132 24.20 7.14 2.12
N ALA A 133 23.36 8.15 2.38
CA ALA A 133 23.84 9.52 2.53
C ALA A 133 24.72 9.71 3.77
N GLU A 134 24.48 8.96 4.85
CA GLU A 134 25.30 8.96 6.07
C GLU A 134 26.65 8.25 5.84
N GLU A 135 26.68 7.16 5.06
CA GLU A 135 27.91 6.44 4.69
C GLU A 135 28.81 7.25 3.74
N ASP A 136 28.24 8.08 2.86
CA ASP A 136 29.02 8.96 1.96
C ASP A 136 29.78 10.05 2.71
N GLY A 137 29.37 10.40 3.93
CA GLY A 137 30.08 11.32 4.81
C GLY A 137 31.31 10.68 5.50
N ALA A 138 31.44 9.36 5.49
CA ALA A 138 32.50 8.58 6.13
C ALA A 138 33.30 7.79 5.09
N THR A 139 34.01 8.51 4.19
CA THR A 139 34.79 7.88 3.12
C THR A 139 36.05 7.20 3.68
N ASP A 140 36.01 5.87 3.78
CA ASP A 140 37.19 5.04 3.70
C ASP A 140 37.53 4.80 2.21
N GLU A 141 38.55 5.48 1.70
CA GLU A 141 39.02 5.41 0.30
C GLU A 141 39.52 4.01 -0.14
N ALA A 142 39.50 3.01 0.75
CA ALA A 142 40.17 1.73 0.53
C ALA A 142 39.31 0.64 -0.16
N ASN A 143 38.01 0.78 -0.30
CA ASN A 143 37.19 -0.23 -0.97
C ASN A 143 35.86 0.36 -1.52
N PRO A 144 35.83 0.78 -2.79
CA PRO A 144 34.57 1.25 -3.40
C PRO A 144 33.61 0.04 -3.55
N ARG A 145 32.69 -0.14 -2.59
CA ARG A 145 31.56 -1.04 -2.79
C ARG A 145 30.73 -0.47 -3.93
N GLU A 146 30.39 -1.29 -4.92
CA GLU A 146 29.44 -0.91 -5.97
C GLU A 146 28.10 -0.56 -5.30
N LYS A 147 27.84 0.74 -5.15
CA LYS A 147 26.58 1.23 -4.61
C LYS A 147 25.51 1.04 -5.67
N LYS A 148 24.44 0.31 -5.33
CA LYS A 148 23.27 0.28 -6.18
C LYS A 148 22.55 1.63 -6.04
N PRO A 149 22.33 2.36 -7.14
CA PRO A 149 21.65 3.65 -7.05
C PRO A 149 20.22 3.46 -6.54
N MET A 150 19.88 4.14 -5.45
CA MET A 150 18.52 4.16 -4.92
C MET A 150 17.60 4.96 -5.82
N ILE A 151 16.34 4.53 -5.89
CA ILE A 151 15.29 5.24 -6.63
C ILE A 151 15.00 6.56 -5.91
N ALA A 152 15.19 7.68 -6.62
CA ALA A 152 14.89 9.01 -6.10
C ALA A 152 13.38 9.27 -6.02
N TYR A 153 12.98 10.24 -5.17
CA TYR A 153 11.58 10.65 -5.01
C TYR A 153 10.90 11.01 -6.35
N ASP A 154 11.58 11.80 -7.19
CA ASP A 154 11.03 12.27 -8.46
C ASP A 154 10.78 11.12 -9.46
N GLN A 155 11.61 10.08 -9.43
CA GLN A 155 11.42 8.89 -10.28
C GLN A 155 10.14 8.14 -9.92
N GLY A 156 9.89 7.92 -8.61
CA GLY A 156 8.65 7.31 -8.15
C GLY A 156 7.43 8.18 -8.42
N LEU A 157 7.55 9.49 -8.21
CA LEU A 157 6.46 10.44 -8.51
C LEU A 157 6.11 10.46 -9.99
N GLU A 158 7.09 10.36 -10.88
CA GLU A 158 6.87 10.28 -12.32
C GLU A 158 6.11 9.02 -12.72
N VAL A 159 6.51 7.86 -12.16
CA VAL A 159 5.77 6.60 -12.35
C VAL A 159 4.34 6.73 -11.82
N ALA A 160 4.14 7.29 -10.63
CA ALA A 160 2.80 7.51 -10.07
C ALA A 160 1.90 8.33 -11.00
N ARG A 161 2.45 9.36 -11.66
CA ARG A 161 1.71 10.17 -12.66
C ARG A 161 1.35 9.37 -13.90
N ARG A 162 2.30 8.57 -14.42
CA ARG A 162 2.06 7.74 -15.63
C ARG A 162 0.98 6.69 -15.40
N ILE A 163 0.93 6.08 -14.22
CA ILE A 163 -0.09 5.07 -13.87
C ILE A 163 -1.38 5.68 -13.34
N HIS A 164 -1.49 7.01 -13.32
CA HIS A 164 -2.65 7.74 -12.77
C HIS A 164 -2.95 7.41 -11.30
N ALA A 165 -1.93 7.14 -10.48
CA ALA A 165 -2.10 6.97 -9.05
C ALA A 165 -2.59 8.28 -8.41
N LEU A 166 -3.61 8.18 -7.54
CA LEU A 166 -4.20 9.35 -6.90
C LEU A 166 -3.31 9.97 -5.82
N ARG A 167 -2.37 9.20 -5.29
CA ARG A 167 -1.33 9.65 -4.35
C ARG A 167 -0.03 8.92 -4.64
N TYR A 168 1.06 9.61 -4.38
CA TYR A 168 2.40 9.03 -4.23
C TYR A 168 2.86 9.24 -2.80
N LEU A 169 3.24 8.16 -2.14
CA LEU A 169 3.56 8.14 -0.72
C LEU A 169 4.89 7.40 -0.51
N GLU A 170 5.67 7.83 0.47
CA GLU A 170 6.90 7.15 0.84
C GLU A 170 6.91 6.82 2.33
N CYS A 171 7.38 5.64 2.68
CA CYS A 171 7.45 5.23 4.08
C CYS A 171 8.62 4.29 4.37
N SER A 172 8.96 4.23 5.65
CA SER A 172 9.87 3.25 6.24
C SER A 172 9.15 2.51 7.36
N ALA A 173 8.88 1.23 7.14
CA ALA A 173 8.37 0.37 8.20
C ALA A 173 9.41 0.19 9.31
N MET A 174 10.70 0.05 8.95
CA MET A 174 11.80 -0.12 9.91
C MET A 174 11.90 1.05 10.90
N ARG A 175 11.73 2.29 10.42
CA ARG A 175 11.79 3.51 11.26
C ARG A 175 10.39 3.98 11.72
N ASN A 176 9.32 3.25 11.40
CA ASN A 176 7.92 3.64 11.63
C ASN A 176 7.65 5.09 11.19
N ARG A 177 8.13 5.45 9.98
CA ARG A 177 7.99 6.80 9.42
C ARG A 177 7.12 6.77 8.18
N GLY A 178 6.12 7.66 8.10
CA GLY A 178 5.19 7.74 6.98
C GLY A 178 4.17 6.59 6.93
N VAL A 179 4.20 5.63 7.88
CA VAL A 179 3.34 4.44 7.87
C VAL A 179 1.88 4.82 8.11
N ASN A 180 1.60 5.55 9.20
CA ASN A 180 0.23 5.99 9.50
C ASN A 180 -0.31 6.96 8.44
N GLU A 181 0.54 7.84 7.92
CA GLU A 181 0.21 8.77 6.85
C GLU A 181 -0.17 8.03 5.58
N ALA A 182 0.56 6.96 5.22
CA ALA A 182 0.28 6.16 4.03
C ALA A 182 -1.11 5.51 4.10
N PHE A 183 -1.46 4.90 5.23
CA PHE A 183 -2.78 4.30 5.40
C PHE A 183 -3.89 5.34 5.56
N THR A 184 -3.63 6.48 6.20
CA THR A 184 -4.59 7.57 6.31
C THR A 184 -4.94 8.16 4.94
N GLU A 185 -3.94 8.42 4.09
CA GLU A 185 -4.17 8.91 2.72
C GLU A 185 -4.85 7.86 1.85
N ALA A 186 -4.44 6.59 1.96
CA ALA A 186 -5.09 5.49 1.27
C ALA A 186 -6.59 5.38 1.67
N ALA A 187 -6.89 5.44 2.96
CA ALA A 187 -8.27 5.41 3.45
C ALA A 187 -9.07 6.64 2.99
N ARG A 188 -8.46 7.85 2.95
CA ARG A 188 -9.10 9.06 2.42
C ARG A 188 -9.46 8.89 0.94
N VAL A 189 -8.57 8.31 0.14
CA VAL A 189 -8.86 7.96 -1.26
C VAL A 189 -9.98 6.93 -1.35
N ALA A 190 -9.96 5.88 -0.53
CA ALA A 190 -10.98 4.86 -0.50
C ALA A 190 -12.36 5.40 -0.10
N LEU A 191 -12.43 6.40 0.78
CA LEU A 191 -13.69 7.09 1.12
C LEU A 191 -14.30 7.84 -0.08
N SER A 192 -13.47 8.34 -1.00
CA SER A 192 -13.94 9.04 -2.19
C SER A 192 -14.59 8.10 -3.22
N VAL A 193 -14.40 6.78 -3.07
CA VAL A 193 -15.03 5.77 -3.91
C VAL A 193 -16.50 5.66 -3.49
N ARG A 194 -17.42 6.10 -4.36
CA ARG A 194 -18.83 5.84 -4.18
C ARG A 194 -19.10 4.37 -4.52
N LYS A 195 -19.40 3.55 -3.52
CA LYS A 195 -20.06 2.28 -3.80
C LYS A 195 -21.44 2.65 -4.32
N GLU A 196 -21.76 2.36 -5.56
CA GLU A 196 -23.14 2.21 -6.02
C GLU A 196 -23.73 1.03 -5.23
N ARG A 197 -24.19 1.33 -4.02
CA ARG A 197 -24.96 0.35 -3.26
C ARG A 197 -26.33 0.26 -3.93
N ASP A 198 -26.58 -0.89 -4.46
CA ASP A 198 -27.85 -1.54 -4.66
C ASP A 198 -29.04 -0.86 -3.94
N ASP A 199 -29.50 0.27 -4.47
CA ASP A 199 -30.79 0.83 -4.13
C ASP A 199 -31.94 0.02 -4.80
N SER A 200 -31.62 -1.14 -5.39
CA SER A 200 -32.53 -2.03 -6.10
C SER A 200 -33.30 -3.01 -5.19
N LYS A 201 -33.32 -2.83 -3.87
CA LYS A 201 -34.15 -3.62 -2.97
C LYS A 201 -35.16 -2.77 -2.21
N CYS A 202 -36.10 -2.16 -2.91
CA CYS A 202 -37.41 -1.83 -2.39
C CYS A 202 -38.39 -1.50 -3.53
N VAL A 203 -38.77 -2.51 -4.28
CA VAL A 203 -40.07 -2.53 -4.91
C VAL A 203 -40.77 -3.78 -4.38
N VAL A 204 -41.43 -3.63 -3.23
CA VAL A 204 -42.46 -4.57 -2.78
C VAL A 204 -43.75 -4.07 -3.41
N MET A 205 -44.27 -4.85 -4.33
CA MET A 205 -45.68 -4.75 -4.70
C MET A 205 -46.56 -5.40 -3.64
#